data_ec347e0611ddc2df520e12f78b70c6c3
#
_entry.id   ec347e0611ddc2df520e12f78b70c6c3
#
_cell.length_a   1.000
_cell.length_b   1.000
_cell.length_c   1.000
_cell.angle_alpha   90.00
_cell.angle_beta   90.00
_cell.angle_gamma   90.00
#
_symmetry.space_group_name_H-M   'P 1'
#
loop_
_entity.id
_entity.type
_entity.pdbx_description
1 polymer ?
#
loop_
_entity_poly.entity_id
_entity_poly.type
_entity_poly.pdbx_seq_one_letter_code
_entity_poly.pdbx_strand_id
1 'polypeptide(L)'
;MKIQKSAEDYLETMLMLQEERGYIRSIDVADHMGVTKPSVSYAVKRLRENGFVTMDPDGPLHLTDSGLAIAQRIFERHHLLIRVLTALGVSPETAREDACKIEHDISEESFNALRKHLLKL
;
A
#
# COMPACT_ATOMS: atom_id res chain seq x y z
N MET A 1 4.73 7.56 15.30
CA MET A 1 3.58 6.66 15.48
C MET A 1 3.69 5.48 14.52
N LYS A 2 3.61 4.28 15.07
CA LYS A 2 3.69 3.08 14.24
C LYS A 2 2.36 2.88 13.51
N ILE A 3 2.41 2.81 12.18
CA ILE A 3 1.23 2.63 11.35
C ILE A 3 0.89 1.15 11.28
N GLN A 4 -0.38 0.82 11.46
CA GLN A 4 -0.85 -0.55 11.40
C GLN A 4 -0.93 -1.03 9.94
N LYS A 5 -0.84 -2.34 9.78
CA LYS A 5 -0.89 -3.00 8.48
C LYS A 5 -2.13 -2.60 7.67
N SER A 6 -3.30 -2.54 8.29
CA SER A 6 -4.53 -2.18 7.59
C SER A 6 -4.48 -0.77 7.02
N ALA A 7 -3.92 0.18 7.77
CA ALA A 7 -3.75 1.55 7.29
C ALA A 7 -2.81 1.59 6.09
N GLU A 8 -1.72 0.84 6.13
CA GLU A 8 -0.78 0.75 5.02
C GLU A 8 -1.44 0.15 3.78
N ASP A 9 -2.24 -0.90 3.95
CA ASP A 9 -2.99 -1.52 2.84
C ASP A 9 -3.95 -0.53 2.18
N TYR A 10 -4.68 0.27 2.97
CA TYR A 10 -5.58 1.28 2.45
C TYR A 10 -4.83 2.35 1.65
N LEU A 11 -3.71 2.83 2.20
CA LEU A 11 -2.92 3.87 1.53
C LEU A 11 -2.30 3.35 0.23
N GLU A 12 -1.81 2.13 0.23
CA GLU A 12 -1.27 1.49 -0.98
C GLU A 12 -2.35 1.36 -2.05
N THR A 13 -3.53 0.88 -1.66
CA THR A 13 -4.66 0.75 -2.59
C THR A 13 -5.05 2.10 -3.18
N MET A 14 -5.07 3.14 -2.36
CA MET A 14 -5.38 4.49 -2.83
C MET A 14 -4.36 4.97 -3.86
N LEU A 15 -3.07 4.73 -3.62
CA LEU A 15 -2.03 5.09 -4.58
C LEU A 15 -2.21 4.34 -5.91
N MET A 16 -2.48 3.05 -5.86
CA MET A 16 -2.72 2.25 -7.05
C MET A 16 -3.90 2.78 -7.86
N LEU A 17 -5.00 3.11 -7.19
CA LEU A 17 -6.19 3.65 -7.86
C LEU A 17 -5.92 5.00 -8.50
N GLN A 18 -5.17 5.85 -7.80
CA GLN A 18 -4.79 7.16 -8.34
C GLN A 18 -3.97 7.02 -9.61
N GLU A 19 -3.02 6.10 -9.64
CA GLU A 19 -2.18 5.86 -10.80
C GLU A 19 -2.97 5.26 -11.97
N GLU A 20 -3.89 4.33 -11.68
CA GLU A 20 -4.70 3.68 -12.71
C GLU A 20 -5.79 4.57 -13.28
N ARG A 21 -6.47 5.36 -12.43
CA ARG A 21 -7.69 6.08 -12.80
C ARG A 21 -7.58 7.59 -12.71
N GLY A 22 -6.56 8.10 -12.05
CA GLY A 22 -6.37 9.54 -11.85
C GLY A 22 -7.20 10.12 -10.72
N TYR A 23 -7.99 9.30 -10.00
CA TYR A 23 -8.79 9.73 -8.87
C TYR A 23 -9.02 8.56 -7.91
N ILE A 24 -9.40 8.89 -6.66
CA ILE A 24 -9.65 7.90 -5.62
C ILE A 24 -11.06 8.12 -5.08
N ARG A 25 -11.92 7.08 -5.15
CA ARG A 25 -13.25 7.11 -4.55
C ARG A 25 -13.39 5.94 -3.58
N SER A 26 -14.12 6.17 -2.47
CA SER A 26 -14.32 5.15 -1.43
C SER A 26 -14.90 3.86 -1.97
N ILE A 27 -15.84 3.93 -2.92
CA ILE A 27 -16.43 2.73 -3.50
C ILE A 27 -15.41 1.89 -4.25
N ASP A 28 -14.47 2.53 -4.94
CA ASP A 28 -13.42 1.82 -5.68
C ASP A 28 -12.43 1.16 -4.70
N VAL A 29 -12.15 1.81 -3.58
CA VAL A 29 -11.32 1.23 -2.52
C VAL A 29 -11.99 -0.03 -1.97
N ALA A 30 -13.29 0.06 -1.67
CA ALA A 30 -14.06 -1.07 -1.15
C ALA A 30 -14.04 -2.25 -2.13
N ASP A 31 -14.29 -1.98 -3.41
CA ASP A 31 -14.31 -3.01 -4.45
C ASP A 31 -12.94 -3.66 -4.62
N HIS A 32 -11.88 -2.86 -4.66
CA HIS A 32 -10.52 -3.37 -4.86
C HIS A 32 -10.07 -4.26 -3.70
N MET A 33 -10.37 -3.84 -2.47
CA MET A 33 -9.95 -4.57 -1.27
C MET A 33 -10.90 -5.69 -0.87
N GLY A 34 -12.09 -5.75 -1.45
CA GLY A 34 -13.08 -6.76 -1.08
C GLY A 34 -13.63 -6.55 0.33
N VAL A 35 -13.77 -5.28 0.76
CA VAL A 35 -14.30 -4.94 2.07
C VAL A 35 -15.60 -4.15 1.93
N THR A 36 -16.31 -3.97 3.05
CA THR A 36 -17.59 -3.26 3.04
C THR A 36 -17.39 -1.75 2.99
N LYS A 37 -18.42 -1.04 2.52
CA LYS A 37 -18.40 0.43 2.51
C LYS A 37 -18.23 1.02 3.91
N PRO A 38 -18.94 0.52 4.96
CA PRO A 38 -18.72 1.02 6.32
C PRO A 38 -17.27 0.84 6.80
N SER A 39 -16.62 -0.28 6.43
CA SER A 39 -15.21 -0.51 6.77
C SER A 39 -14.32 0.55 6.15
N VAL A 40 -14.55 0.88 4.87
CA VAL A 40 -13.78 1.93 4.18
C VAL A 40 -14.05 3.29 4.82
N SER A 41 -15.31 3.62 5.10
CA SER A 41 -15.66 4.90 5.73
C SER A 41 -14.97 5.07 7.08
N TYR A 42 -14.93 4.02 7.88
CA TYR A 42 -14.23 4.04 9.17
C TYR A 42 -12.72 4.25 8.98
N ALA A 43 -12.12 3.50 8.07
CA ALA A 43 -10.69 3.61 7.79
C ALA A 43 -10.33 5.00 7.26
N VAL A 44 -11.12 5.53 6.34
CA VAL A 44 -10.91 6.87 5.77
C VAL A 44 -10.99 7.93 6.86
N LYS A 45 -11.96 7.82 7.75
CA LYS A 45 -12.09 8.75 8.87
C LYS A 45 -10.81 8.77 9.71
N ARG A 46 -10.29 7.59 10.07
CA ARG A 46 -9.08 7.49 10.86
C ARG A 46 -7.86 8.02 10.13
N LEU A 47 -7.75 7.72 8.84
CA LEU A 47 -6.64 8.24 8.02
C LEU A 47 -6.69 9.77 7.92
N ARG A 48 -7.89 10.35 7.82
CA ARG A 48 -8.05 11.80 7.80
C ARG A 48 -7.68 12.43 9.15
N GLU A 49 -8.08 11.81 10.25
CA GLU A 49 -7.74 12.27 11.60
C GLU A 49 -6.23 12.28 11.83
N ASN A 50 -5.51 11.33 11.20
CA ASN A 50 -4.06 11.22 11.32
C ASN A 50 -3.31 12.03 10.26
N GLY A 51 -4.01 12.73 9.38
CA GLY A 51 -3.38 13.61 8.40
C GLY A 51 -2.81 12.92 7.17
N PHE A 52 -3.25 11.70 6.87
CA PHE A 52 -2.75 10.94 5.71
C PHE A 52 -3.60 11.10 4.46
N VAL A 53 -4.86 11.49 4.63
CA VAL A 53 -5.83 11.58 3.54
C VAL A 53 -6.71 12.80 3.76
N THR A 54 -7.14 13.45 2.67
CA THR A 54 -8.17 14.47 2.68
C THR A 54 -9.33 14.01 1.80
N MET A 55 -10.50 14.58 2.02
CA MET A 55 -11.69 14.27 1.22
C MET A 55 -12.34 15.56 0.75
N ASP A 56 -12.59 15.66 -0.55
CA ASP A 56 -13.35 16.78 -1.11
C ASP A 56 -14.83 16.67 -0.75
N PRO A 57 -15.56 17.80 -0.67
CA PRO A 57 -16.98 17.77 -0.32
C PRO A 57 -17.82 16.90 -1.26
N ASP A 58 -17.41 16.73 -2.52
CA ASP A 58 -18.11 15.92 -3.51
C ASP A 58 -17.60 14.47 -3.59
N GLY A 59 -16.76 14.05 -2.64
CA GLY A 59 -16.43 12.66 -2.42
C GLY A 59 -15.04 12.15 -2.75
N PRO A 60 -14.30 12.72 -3.72
CA PRO A 60 -12.96 12.23 -4.03
C PRO A 60 -12.00 12.35 -2.85
N LEU A 61 -11.13 11.34 -2.74
CA LEU A 61 -10.09 11.28 -1.71
C LEU A 61 -8.76 11.69 -2.30
N HIS A 62 -7.91 12.30 -1.48
CA HIS A 62 -6.55 12.68 -1.87
C HIS A 62 -5.56 12.24 -0.81
N LEU A 63 -4.43 11.71 -1.25
CA LEU A 63 -3.31 11.41 -0.35
C LEU A 63 -2.60 12.72 -0.03
N THR A 64 -2.32 12.94 1.26
CA THR A 64 -1.43 14.03 1.67
C THR A 64 0.02 13.64 1.39
N ASP A 65 0.95 14.57 1.56
CA ASP A 65 2.38 14.24 1.38
C ASP A 65 2.81 13.10 2.30
N SER A 66 2.35 13.09 3.55
CA SER A 66 2.69 12.03 4.49
C SER A 66 2.03 10.70 4.12
N GLY A 67 0.76 10.74 3.67
CA GLY A 67 0.06 9.53 3.20
C GLY A 67 0.71 8.95 1.96
N LEU A 68 1.09 9.81 1.02
CA LEU A 68 1.77 9.40 -0.21
C LEU A 68 3.12 8.75 0.09
N ALA A 69 3.90 9.33 1.02
CA ALA A 69 5.21 8.78 1.38
C ALA A 69 5.07 7.35 1.93
N ILE A 70 4.06 7.10 2.77
CA ILE A 70 3.81 5.77 3.31
C ILE A 70 3.37 4.81 2.20
N ALA A 71 2.45 5.25 1.35
CA ALA A 71 1.94 4.43 0.25
C ALA A 71 3.06 4.04 -0.71
N GLN A 72 3.94 4.99 -1.05
CA GLN A 72 5.07 4.73 -1.94
C GLN A 72 6.06 3.75 -1.33
N ARG A 73 6.31 3.87 -0.02
CA ARG A 73 7.22 2.95 0.68
C ARG A 73 6.70 1.51 0.62
N ILE A 74 5.42 1.30 0.90
CA ILE A 74 4.82 -0.04 0.86
C ILE A 74 4.76 -0.57 -0.57
N PHE A 75 4.40 0.27 -1.53
CA PHE A 75 4.36 -0.08 -2.94
C PHE A 75 5.75 -0.56 -3.43
N GLU A 76 6.80 0.17 -3.06
CA GLU A 76 8.18 -0.17 -3.42
C GLU A 76 8.60 -1.51 -2.79
N ARG A 77 8.25 -1.73 -1.52
CA ARG A 77 8.52 -2.99 -0.84
C ARG A 77 7.81 -4.16 -1.52
N HIS A 78 6.55 -3.96 -1.87
CA HIS A 78 5.75 -4.96 -2.55
C HIS A 78 6.42 -5.44 -3.85
N HIS A 79 6.77 -4.50 -4.71
CA HIS A 79 7.37 -4.83 -6.00
C HIS A 79 8.76 -5.46 -5.86
N LEU A 80 9.58 -4.95 -4.95
CA LEU A 80 10.91 -5.51 -4.73
C LEU A 80 10.83 -6.94 -4.23
N LEU A 81 9.95 -7.21 -3.26
CA LEU A 81 9.78 -8.54 -2.70
C LEU A 81 9.29 -9.55 -3.75
N ILE A 82 8.37 -9.13 -4.62
CA ILE A 82 7.92 -9.98 -5.72
C ILE A 82 9.11 -10.33 -6.63
N ARG A 83 9.93 -9.35 -6.98
CA ARG A 83 11.11 -9.57 -7.83
C ARG A 83 12.11 -10.53 -7.19
N VAL A 84 12.38 -10.35 -5.90
CA VAL A 84 13.31 -11.23 -5.17
C VAL A 84 12.78 -12.67 -5.18
N LEU A 85 11.53 -12.86 -4.82
CA LEU A 85 10.94 -14.20 -4.72
C LEU A 85 10.88 -14.89 -6.09
N THR A 86 10.47 -14.17 -7.12
CA THR A 86 10.42 -14.75 -8.47
C THR A 86 11.82 -15.08 -8.99
N ALA A 87 12.82 -14.27 -8.68
CA ALA A 87 14.22 -14.56 -9.04
C ALA A 87 14.73 -15.83 -8.37
N LEU A 88 14.21 -16.14 -7.16
CA LEU A 88 14.56 -17.35 -6.44
C LEU A 88 13.79 -18.60 -6.92
N GLY A 89 12.87 -18.43 -7.87
CA GLY A 89 12.11 -19.54 -8.43
C GLY A 89 10.71 -19.70 -7.88
N VAL A 90 10.24 -18.76 -7.04
CA VAL A 90 8.87 -18.80 -6.54
C VAL A 90 7.92 -18.37 -7.65
N SER A 91 6.77 -19.05 -7.78
CA SER A 91 5.78 -18.70 -8.79
C SER A 91 5.26 -17.27 -8.58
N PRO A 92 4.89 -16.55 -9.66
CA PRO A 92 4.40 -15.18 -9.54
C PRO A 92 3.21 -15.03 -8.58
N GLU A 93 2.30 -16.01 -8.57
CA GLU A 93 1.13 -15.96 -7.70
C GLU A 93 1.52 -16.04 -6.22
N THR A 94 2.36 -17.02 -5.87
CA THR A 94 2.83 -17.17 -4.50
C THR A 94 3.70 -15.98 -4.09
N ALA A 95 4.53 -15.48 -5.01
CA ALA A 95 5.38 -14.31 -4.73
C ALA A 95 4.53 -13.10 -4.35
N ARG A 96 3.43 -12.84 -5.06
CA ARG A 96 2.52 -11.75 -4.74
C ARG A 96 1.87 -11.92 -3.38
N GLU A 97 1.39 -13.13 -3.09
CA GLU A 97 0.74 -13.42 -1.80
C GLU A 97 1.72 -13.23 -0.64
N ASP A 98 2.92 -13.78 -0.77
CA ASP A 98 3.93 -13.67 0.29
C ASP A 98 4.45 -12.24 0.44
N ALA A 99 4.65 -11.53 -0.66
CA ALA A 99 5.06 -10.13 -0.61
C ALA A 99 4.07 -9.28 0.19
N CYS A 100 2.77 -9.50 -0.02
CA CYS A 100 1.73 -8.79 0.74
C CYS A 100 1.83 -9.02 2.24
N LYS A 101 2.32 -10.18 2.66
CA LYS A 101 2.51 -10.49 4.07
C LYS A 101 3.80 -9.89 4.62
N ILE A 102 4.89 -10.04 3.88
CA ILE A 102 6.23 -9.64 4.32
C ILE A 102 6.42 -8.13 4.36
N GLU A 103 5.84 -7.42 3.41
CA GLU A 103 6.09 -5.99 3.22
C GLU A 103 5.78 -5.12 4.44
N HIS A 104 4.85 -5.56 5.29
CA HIS A 104 4.45 -4.82 6.48
C HIS A 104 5.31 -5.15 7.70
N ASP A 105 5.94 -6.32 7.70
CA ASP A 105 6.63 -6.85 8.88
C ASP A 105 8.15 -6.79 8.77
N ILE A 106 8.69 -6.58 7.58
CA ILE A 106 10.13 -6.51 7.37
C ILE A 106 10.70 -5.17 7.86
N SER A 107 11.85 -5.22 8.52
CA SER A 107 12.52 -4.00 8.98
C SER A 107 13.11 -3.21 7.82
N GLU A 108 13.36 -1.92 8.06
CA GLU A 108 14.06 -1.06 7.10
C GLU A 108 15.45 -1.61 6.78
N GLU A 109 16.16 -2.08 7.79
CA GLU A 109 17.49 -2.64 7.62
C GLU A 109 17.48 -3.85 6.70
N SER A 110 16.58 -4.80 6.96
CA SER A 110 16.46 -6.01 6.13
C SER A 110 16.01 -5.69 4.71
N PHE A 111 15.07 -4.77 4.57
CA PHE A 111 14.59 -4.37 3.25
C PHE A 111 15.71 -3.70 2.43
N ASN A 112 16.47 -2.80 3.06
CA ASN A 112 17.58 -2.13 2.38
C ASN A 112 18.68 -3.10 1.98
N ALA A 113 18.95 -4.13 2.80
CA ALA A 113 19.89 -5.18 2.47
C ALA A 113 19.45 -5.97 1.24
N LEU A 114 18.16 -6.33 1.18
CA LEU A 114 17.59 -7.02 0.01
C LEU A 114 17.68 -6.15 -1.24
N ARG A 115 17.37 -4.86 -1.11
CA ARG A 115 17.44 -3.93 -2.24
C ARG A 115 18.84 -3.84 -2.81
N LYS A 116 19.84 -3.70 -1.94
CA LYS A 116 21.25 -3.62 -2.36
C LYS A 116 21.69 -4.89 -3.06
N HIS A 117 21.31 -6.04 -2.55
CA HIS A 117 21.67 -7.32 -3.14
C HIS A 117 21.03 -7.50 -4.51
N LEU A 118 19.75 -7.16 -4.63
CA LEU A 118 19.02 -7.28 -5.89
C LEU A 118 19.63 -6.39 -6.98
N LEU A 119 20.08 -5.20 -6.62
CA LEU A 119 20.70 -4.29 -7.59
C LEU A 119 22.04 -4.81 -8.12
N LYS A 120 22.66 -5.76 -7.42
CA LYS A 120 23.92 -6.39 -7.86
C LYS A 120 23.67 -7.59 -8.79
N LEU A 121 22.44 -8.03 -8.89
CA LEU A 121 22.08 -9.13 -9.76
C LEU A 121 21.87 -8.63 -11.19
#